data_03c67d2971e10423d36b817dfc251a3c
#
_entry.id   03c67d2971e10423d36b817dfc251a3c
#
_cell.length_a   1.000
_cell.length_b   1.000
_cell.length_c   1.000
_cell.angle_alpha   90.00
_cell.angle_beta   90.00
_cell.angle_gamma   90.00
#
_symmetry.space_group_name_H-M   'P 1'
#
loop_
_entity.id
_entity.type
_entity.pdbx_description
1 polymer ?
#
loop_
_entity_poly.entity_id
_entity_poly.type
_entity_poly.pdbx_seq_one_letter_code
_entity_poly.pdbx_strand_id
1 'polypeptide(L)'
;MQTYTVVNENIIKDLVAIVGNKYVLTEKDRLVLYGQDEGAERKAYRLPEAVVLPATTEEVAAVMQLAVKYHIAVIPRGAGTGLEGGAVANKYGGIILSTERMNAVLEINDECLYARVEAGVITADLQSMAAAKGLLYAGDPCS
;
A
#
# COMPACT_ATOMS: atom_id res chain seq x y z
N MET A 1 -7.76 -22.50 -13.75
CA MET A 1 -6.72 -21.77 -13.04
C MET A 1 -6.86 -20.32 -13.48
N GLN A 2 -7.12 -19.39 -12.55
CA GLN A 2 -7.29 -17.99 -12.92
C GLN A 2 -5.91 -17.42 -13.30
N THR A 3 -5.74 -16.95 -14.53
CA THR A 3 -4.50 -16.34 -15.01
C THR A 3 -4.68 -14.84 -15.03
N TYR A 4 -3.83 -14.11 -14.32
CA TYR A 4 -3.81 -12.65 -14.36
C TYR A 4 -2.95 -12.17 -15.55
N THR A 5 -3.25 -10.98 -16.03
CA THR A 5 -2.47 -10.32 -17.08
C THR A 5 -1.15 -9.81 -16.51
N VAL A 6 -0.06 -10.07 -17.20
CA VAL A 6 1.25 -9.52 -16.88
C VAL A 6 1.27 -8.02 -17.22
N VAL A 7 1.81 -7.21 -16.33
CA VAL A 7 1.92 -5.75 -16.52
C VAL A 7 2.85 -5.43 -17.67
N ASN A 8 2.37 -4.66 -18.64
CA ASN A 8 3.12 -4.24 -19.82
C ASN A 8 3.23 -2.71 -19.90
N GLU A 9 3.96 -2.20 -20.88
CA GLU A 9 4.20 -0.75 -21.02
C GLU A 9 2.93 0.08 -21.17
N ASN A 10 1.87 -0.44 -21.79
CA ASN A 10 0.60 0.29 -21.92
C ASN A 10 -0.10 0.41 -20.58
N ILE A 11 -0.10 -0.66 -19.78
CA ILE A 11 -0.64 -0.66 -18.42
C ILE A 11 0.16 0.33 -17.54
N ILE A 12 1.50 0.35 -17.66
CA ILE A 12 2.33 1.32 -16.95
C ILE A 12 1.97 2.76 -17.34
N LYS A 13 1.78 3.05 -18.63
CA LYS A 13 1.35 4.39 -19.08
C LYS A 13 0.00 4.80 -18.50
N ASP A 14 -0.95 3.88 -18.44
CA ASP A 14 -2.27 4.15 -17.85
C ASP A 14 -2.16 4.37 -16.33
N LEU A 15 -1.32 3.61 -15.62
CA LEU A 15 -1.04 3.83 -14.18
C LEU A 15 -0.38 5.19 -13.95
N VAL A 16 0.61 5.54 -14.79
CA VAL A 16 1.29 6.85 -14.73
C VAL A 16 0.31 8.01 -14.97
N ALA A 17 -0.67 7.82 -15.85
CA ALA A 17 -1.71 8.84 -16.08
C ALA A 17 -2.60 9.08 -14.85
N ILE A 18 -2.73 8.08 -13.95
CA ILE A 18 -3.52 8.19 -12.72
C ILE A 18 -2.71 8.87 -11.61
N VAL A 19 -1.53 8.34 -11.27
CA VAL A 19 -0.79 8.75 -10.06
C VAL A 19 0.44 9.61 -10.35
N GLY A 20 0.84 9.75 -11.61
CA GLY A 20 2.06 10.43 -12.05
C GLY A 20 3.28 9.51 -12.12
N ASN A 21 4.22 9.86 -13.00
CA ASN A 21 5.39 9.03 -13.32
C ASN A 21 6.27 8.72 -12.12
N LYS A 22 6.42 9.66 -11.20
CA LYS A 22 7.23 9.51 -9.97
C LYS A 22 6.69 8.41 -9.04
N TYR A 23 5.42 8.08 -9.15
CA TYR A 23 4.67 7.24 -8.23
C TYR A 23 4.26 5.88 -8.82
N VAL A 24 4.83 5.53 -9.98
CA VAL A 24 4.81 4.18 -10.54
C VAL A 24 6.24 3.69 -10.61
N LEU A 25 6.57 2.69 -9.78
CA LEU A 25 7.92 2.14 -9.68
C LEU A 25 7.99 0.86 -10.50
N THR A 26 8.99 0.78 -11.38
CA THR A 26 9.25 -0.38 -12.24
C THR A 26 10.70 -0.83 -12.19
N GLU A 27 11.60 0.01 -11.64
CA GLU A 27 13.01 -0.29 -11.52
C GLU A 27 13.24 -1.40 -10.48
N LYS A 28 13.99 -2.42 -10.87
CA LYS A 28 14.22 -3.62 -10.06
C LYS A 28 14.70 -3.31 -8.64
N ASP A 29 15.62 -2.37 -8.49
CA ASP A 29 16.20 -2.01 -7.19
C ASP A 29 15.15 -1.40 -6.25
N ARG A 30 14.18 -0.70 -6.81
CA ARG A 30 13.04 -0.16 -6.07
C ARG A 30 12.01 -1.23 -5.75
N LEU A 31 11.74 -2.15 -6.68
CA LEU A 31 10.79 -3.25 -6.47
C LEU A 31 11.23 -4.20 -5.37
N VAL A 32 12.54 -4.39 -5.19
CA VAL A 32 13.10 -5.24 -4.12
C VAL A 32 12.65 -4.79 -2.73
N LEU A 33 12.51 -3.48 -2.50
CA LEU A 33 12.07 -2.92 -1.22
C LEU A 33 10.62 -3.32 -0.87
N TYR A 34 9.81 -3.61 -1.89
CA TYR A 34 8.42 -4.04 -1.75
C TYR A 34 8.24 -5.55 -1.92
N GLY A 35 9.32 -6.27 -2.23
CA GLY A 35 9.31 -7.72 -2.43
C GLY A 35 9.39 -8.54 -1.15
N GLN A 36 9.31 -7.91 0.02
CA GLN A 36 9.42 -8.57 1.32
C GLN A 36 8.53 -7.87 2.37
N ASP A 37 8.16 -8.61 3.39
CA ASP A 37 7.54 -8.14 4.63
C ASP A 37 8.37 -8.62 5.84
N GLU A 38 7.85 -8.53 7.06
CA GLU A 38 8.53 -9.02 8.27
C GLU A 38 8.42 -10.55 8.45
N GLY A 39 7.69 -11.25 7.59
CA GLY A 39 7.54 -12.70 7.63
C GLY A 39 8.83 -13.47 7.40
N ALA A 40 9.03 -14.57 8.13
CA ALA A 40 10.27 -15.34 8.13
C ALA A 40 10.49 -16.20 6.85
N GLU A 41 9.43 -16.57 6.14
CA GLU A 41 9.53 -17.46 4.97
C GLU A 41 9.47 -16.69 3.64
N ARG A 42 10.60 -16.13 3.26
CA ARG A 42 10.74 -15.30 2.02
C ARG A 42 10.81 -16.12 0.73
N LYS A 43 10.89 -17.44 0.79
CA LYS A 43 11.13 -18.30 -0.40
C LYS A 43 9.98 -18.37 -1.39
N ALA A 44 8.76 -18.04 -0.96
CA ALA A 44 7.55 -18.07 -1.80
C ALA A 44 7.23 -16.70 -2.43
N TYR A 45 7.97 -15.64 -2.07
CA TYR A 45 7.69 -14.29 -2.52
C TYR A 45 8.30 -14.04 -3.90
N ARG A 46 7.60 -13.22 -4.65
CA ARG A 46 7.99 -12.78 -5.97
C ARG A 46 8.09 -11.26 -5.98
N LEU A 47 8.99 -10.71 -6.78
CA LEU A 47 8.98 -9.27 -6.99
C LEU A 47 7.66 -8.87 -7.67
N PRO A 48 7.04 -7.76 -7.24
CA PRO A 48 5.90 -7.19 -7.96
C PRO A 48 6.34 -6.76 -9.37
N GLU A 49 5.39 -6.66 -10.28
CA GLU A 49 5.63 -6.20 -11.64
C GLU A 49 5.72 -4.67 -11.70
N ALA A 50 5.01 -4.01 -10.80
CA ALA A 50 5.13 -2.58 -10.52
C ALA A 50 4.65 -2.28 -9.09
N VAL A 51 5.03 -1.11 -8.57
CA VAL A 51 4.48 -0.54 -7.34
C VAL A 51 3.82 0.79 -7.69
N VAL A 52 2.60 0.99 -7.21
CA VAL A 52 1.80 2.20 -7.44
C VAL A 52 1.54 2.87 -6.10
N LEU A 53 1.83 4.16 -6.02
CA LEU A 53 1.71 4.94 -4.79
C LEU A 53 0.63 6.04 -4.97
N PRO A 54 -0.66 5.71 -4.79
CA PRO A 54 -1.72 6.71 -4.82
C PRO A 54 -1.64 7.66 -3.62
N ALA A 55 -2.10 8.90 -3.80
CA ALA A 55 -2.20 9.90 -2.74
C ALA A 55 -3.64 10.12 -2.26
N THR A 56 -4.63 9.67 -3.03
CA THR A 56 -6.05 9.92 -2.73
C THR A 56 -6.90 8.67 -2.95
N THR A 57 -8.08 8.67 -2.35
CA THR A 57 -9.08 7.61 -2.54
C THR A 57 -9.52 7.51 -4.00
N GLU A 58 -9.60 8.62 -4.72
CA GLU A 58 -9.95 8.67 -6.13
C GLU A 58 -8.88 8.01 -6.99
N GLU A 59 -7.59 8.24 -6.70
CA GLU A 59 -6.49 7.57 -7.37
C GLU A 59 -6.52 6.05 -7.09
N VAL A 60 -6.78 5.63 -5.85
CA VAL A 60 -6.98 4.21 -5.50
C VAL A 60 -8.12 3.61 -6.31
N ALA A 61 -9.27 4.28 -6.37
CA ALA A 61 -10.43 3.80 -7.13
C ALA A 61 -10.11 3.66 -8.63
N ALA A 62 -9.39 4.64 -9.22
CA ALA A 62 -8.99 4.60 -10.62
C ALA A 62 -8.01 3.46 -10.91
N VAL A 63 -7.02 3.22 -10.02
CA VAL A 63 -6.10 2.08 -10.13
C VAL A 63 -6.86 0.76 -10.04
N MET A 64 -7.83 0.63 -9.14
CA MET A 64 -8.64 -0.60 -9.00
C MET A 64 -9.53 -0.83 -10.22
N GLN A 65 -10.14 0.21 -10.80
CA GLN A 65 -10.89 0.11 -12.05
C GLN A 65 -10.01 -0.35 -13.22
N LEU A 66 -8.80 0.20 -13.30
CA LEU A 66 -7.81 -0.22 -14.30
C LEU A 66 -7.39 -1.68 -14.09
N ALA A 67 -7.17 -2.09 -12.86
CA ALA A 67 -6.82 -3.48 -12.53
C ALA A 67 -7.93 -4.46 -12.92
N VAL A 68 -9.19 -4.11 -12.69
CA VAL A 68 -10.35 -4.91 -13.17
C VAL A 68 -10.38 -4.97 -14.70
N LYS A 69 -10.24 -3.81 -15.38
CA LYS A 69 -10.25 -3.71 -16.85
C LYS A 69 -9.21 -4.62 -17.50
N TYR A 70 -8.01 -4.64 -16.96
CA TYR A 70 -6.89 -5.43 -17.50
C TYR A 70 -6.71 -6.80 -16.86
N HIS A 71 -7.55 -7.15 -15.88
CA HIS A 71 -7.45 -8.39 -15.11
C HIS A 71 -6.08 -8.58 -14.44
N ILE A 72 -5.64 -7.59 -13.66
CA ILE A 72 -4.35 -7.56 -12.97
C ILE A 72 -4.56 -7.90 -11.49
N ALA A 73 -3.65 -8.67 -10.91
CA ALA A 73 -3.61 -8.89 -9.46
C ALA A 73 -3.14 -7.61 -8.76
N VAL A 74 -3.85 -7.21 -7.70
CA VAL A 74 -3.48 -6.06 -6.85
C VAL A 74 -3.23 -6.55 -5.43
N ILE A 75 -2.10 -6.14 -4.88
CA ILE A 75 -1.68 -6.45 -3.51
C ILE A 75 -1.65 -5.13 -2.73
N PRO A 76 -2.56 -4.91 -1.77
CA PRO A 76 -2.50 -3.73 -0.92
C PRO A 76 -1.33 -3.82 0.06
N ARG A 77 -0.65 -2.68 0.28
CA ARG A 77 0.47 -2.59 1.20
C ARG A 77 0.42 -1.28 1.99
N GLY A 78 0.44 -1.39 3.32
CA GLY A 78 0.77 -0.29 4.23
C GLY A 78 2.28 -0.21 4.44
N ALA A 79 2.75 -0.25 5.68
CA ALA A 79 4.17 -0.23 6.01
C ALA A 79 4.92 -1.54 5.67
N GLY A 80 4.21 -2.62 5.37
CA GLY A 80 4.83 -3.91 5.03
C GLY A 80 5.31 -4.71 6.23
N THR A 81 4.80 -4.42 7.42
CA THR A 81 5.15 -5.04 8.70
C THR A 81 4.39 -6.34 9.00
N GLY A 82 3.55 -6.81 8.09
CA GLY A 82 2.82 -8.07 8.24
C GLY A 82 3.73 -9.29 8.23
N LEU A 83 3.26 -10.40 8.83
CA LEU A 83 4.04 -11.63 9.00
C LEU A 83 3.63 -12.76 8.05
N GLU A 84 2.46 -12.63 7.40
CA GLU A 84 1.80 -13.72 6.66
C GLU A 84 1.83 -13.53 5.13
N GLY A 85 2.67 -12.63 4.62
CA GLY A 85 2.82 -12.41 3.18
C GLY A 85 1.68 -11.65 2.51
N GLY A 86 0.79 -11.00 3.28
CA GLY A 86 -0.35 -10.27 2.74
C GLY A 86 0.01 -9.00 1.96
N ALA A 87 1.20 -8.44 2.21
CA ALA A 87 1.68 -7.19 1.62
C ALA A 87 2.73 -7.39 0.50
N VAL A 88 2.94 -8.62 0.04
CA VAL A 88 3.95 -8.97 -0.97
C VAL A 88 3.36 -9.74 -2.14
N ALA A 89 3.95 -9.59 -3.31
CA ALA A 89 3.51 -10.32 -4.49
C ALA A 89 3.80 -11.83 -4.33
N ASN A 90 2.84 -12.64 -4.76
CA ASN A 90 2.90 -14.09 -4.75
C ASN A 90 3.14 -14.64 -6.16
N LYS A 91 2.90 -15.94 -6.36
CA LYS A 91 3.08 -16.64 -7.65
C LYS A 91 2.32 -16.02 -8.83
N TYR A 92 1.32 -15.21 -8.57
CA TYR A 92 0.50 -14.57 -9.63
C TYR A 92 1.10 -13.24 -10.14
N GLY A 93 2.16 -12.70 -9.49
CA GLY A 93 2.72 -11.40 -9.85
C GLY A 93 1.77 -10.25 -9.50
N GLY A 94 1.64 -9.29 -10.42
CA GLY A 94 0.74 -8.14 -10.31
C GLY A 94 1.40 -6.90 -9.70
N ILE A 95 0.57 -5.94 -9.33
CA ILE A 95 1.02 -4.65 -8.79
C ILE A 95 0.84 -4.58 -7.28
N ILE A 96 1.78 -3.94 -6.59
CA ILE A 96 1.57 -3.50 -5.21
C ILE A 96 0.96 -2.10 -5.25
N LEU A 97 -0.14 -1.92 -4.51
CA LEU A 97 -0.76 -0.64 -4.23
C LEU A 97 -0.35 -0.22 -2.84
N SER A 98 0.63 0.70 -2.74
CA SER A 98 1.14 1.19 -1.45
C SER A 98 0.41 2.44 -0.99
N THR A 99 -0.07 2.43 0.26
CA THR A 99 -0.79 3.57 0.86
C THR A 99 0.12 4.57 1.55
N GLU A 100 1.45 4.45 1.44
CA GLU A 100 2.41 5.27 2.18
C GLU A 100 2.29 6.79 1.95
N ARG A 101 1.68 7.22 0.83
CA ARG A 101 1.38 8.65 0.56
C ARG A 101 0.08 9.12 1.20
N MET A 102 -0.78 8.21 1.62
CA MET A 102 -2.06 8.49 2.29
C MET A 102 -1.85 8.42 3.80
N ASN A 103 -1.07 9.35 4.36
CA ASN A 103 -0.55 9.27 5.72
C ASN A 103 -1.00 10.43 6.62
N ALA A 104 -2.06 11.13 6.28
CA ALA A 104 -2.59 12.22 7.08
C ALA A 104 -3.45 11.73 8.25
N VAL A 105 -3.25 12.31 9.43
CA VAL A 105 -4.21 12.26 10.54
C VAL A 105 -5.24 13.35 10.29
N LEU A 106 -6.45 12.97 9.92
CA LEU A 106 -7.51 13.88 9.48
C LEU A 106 -8.22 14.54 10.66
N GLU A 107 -8.40 13.80 11.76
CA GLU A 107 -9.11 14.26 12.95
C GLU A 107 -8.70 13.44 14.17
N ILE A 108 -8.53 14.09 15.32
CA ILE A 108 -8.52 13.46 16.63
C ILE A 108 -9.58 14.18 17.46
N ASN A 109 -10.67 13.49 17.75
CA ASN A 109 -11.79 13.99 18.53
C ASN A 109 -11.63 13.54 19.98
N ASP A 110 -11.42 14.50 20.89
CA ASP A 110 -11.18 14.27 22.32
C ASP A 110 -12.47 14.08 23.11
N GLU A 111 -13.59 14.59 22.64
CA GLU A 111 -14.90 14.38 23.28
C GLU A 111 -15.44 12.96 23.02
N CYS A 112 -15.34 12.49 21.77
CA CYS A 112 -15.86 11.19 21.34
C CYS A 112 -14.79 10.09 21.34
N LEU A 113 -13.54 10.42 21.65
CA LEU A 113 -12.40 9.49 21.77
C LEU A 113 -12.17 8.64 20.51
N TYR A 114 -12.19 9.26 19.33
CA TYR A 114 -11.82 8.62 18.08
C TYR A 114 -10.77 9.40 17.31
N ALA A 115 -10.04 8.72 16.44
CA ALA A 115 -9.21 9.34 15.41
C ALA A 115 -9.66 8.88 14.02
N ARG A 116 -9.68 9.82 13.07
CA ARG A 116 -9.89 9.54 11.65
C ARG A 116 -8.57 9.79 10.92
N VAL A 117 -8.08 8.76 10.25
CA VAL A 117 -6.76 8.76 9.62
C VAL A 117 -6.84 8.17 8.21
N GLU A 118 -5.87 8.49 7.39
CA GLU A 118 -5.67 7.82 6.10
C GLU A 118 -5.01 6.44 6.29
N ALA A 119 -5.13 5.57 5.28
CA ALA A 119 -4.78 4.15 5.38
C ALA A 119 -3.27 3.87 5.51
N GLY A 120 -2.42 4.84 5.26
CA GLY A 120 -0.95 4.73 5.36
C GLY A 120 -0.36 5.46 6.57
N VAL A 121 -1.18 5.92 7.53
CA VAL A 121 -0.68 6.55 8.75
C VAL A 121 0.13 5.55 9.57
N ILE A 122 1.31 5.99 10.00
CA ILE A 122 2.17 5.21 10.88
C ILE A 122 1.63 5.27 12.31
N THR A 123 1.52 4.11 12.97
CA THR A 123 0.96 4.00 14.34
C THR A 123 1.67 4.92 15.34
N ALA A 124 3.01 5.00 15.29
CA ALA A 124 3.79 5.86 16.17
C ALA A 124 3.48 7.35 16.00
N ASP A 125 3.18 7.80 14.77
CA ASP A 125 2.79 9.20 14.52
C ASP A 125 1.43 9.49 15.13
N LEU A 126 0.45 8.58 14.96
CA LEU A 126 -0.86 8.70 15.60
C LEU A 126 -0.75 8.71 17.13
N GLN A 127 0.07 7.83 17.72
CA GLN A 127 0.33 7.78 19.17
C GLN A 127 0.90 9.12 19.65
N SER A 128 1.89 9.67 18.96
CA SER A 128 2.51 10.95 19.30
C SER A 128 1.52 12.11 19.22
N MET A 129 0.67 12.14 18.19
CA MET A 129 -0.35 13.18 18.03
C MET A 129 -1.47 13.07 19.08
N ALA A 130 -1.87 11.85 19.45
CA ALA A 130 -2.83 11.62 20.55
C ALA A 130 -2.25 12.07 21.90
N ALA A 131 -1.00 11.71 22.18
CA ALA A 131 -0.30 12.09 23.41
C ALA A 131 -0.17 13.63 23.55
N ALA A 132 0.07 14.34 22.45
CA ALA A 132 0.10 15.80 22.43
C ALA A 132 -1.24 16.45 22.84
N LYS A 133 -2.35 15.72 22.75
CA LYS A 133 -3.69 16.10 23.22
C LYS A 133 -4.04 15.52 24.62
N GLY A 134 -3.10 14.88 25.31
CA GLY A 134 -3.34 14.23 26.60
C GLY A 134 -4.13 12.93 26.50
N LEU A 135 -4.21 12.33 25.31
CA LEU A 135 -4.92 11.08 25.02
C LEU A 135 -3.95 9.91 24.85
N LEU A 136 -4.45 8.70 25.07
CA LEU A 136 -3.71 7.46 24.80
C LEU A 136 -4.35 6.72 23.63
N TYR A 137 -3.59 6.52 22.57
CA TYR A 137 -3.94 5.53 21.54
C TYR A 137 -3.44 4.16 22.01
N ALA A 138 -4.37 3.30 22.42
CA ALA A 138 -4.05 1.99 23.01
C ALA A 138 -3.72 0.90 21.97
N GLY A 139 -3.90 1.16 20.66
CA GLY A 139 -3.57 0.22 19.61
C GLY A 139 -2.06 0.06 19.48
N ASP A 140 -1.57 -1.13 19.73
CA ASP A 140 -0.17 -1.54 19.45
C ASP A 140 -0.21 -2.91 18.79
N PRO A 141 -0.40 -2.95 17.46
CA PRO A 141 -0.54 -4.20 16.72
C PRO A 141 0.78 -4.96 16.53
N CYS A 142 1.88 -4.60 17.17
CA CYS A 142 3.23 -5.16 16.97
C CYS A 142 3.71 -5.04 15.50
N SER A 143 3.27 -4.04 14.79
CA SER A 143 3.59 -3.87 13.37
C SER A 143 3.78 -2.40 12.99
#